data_01403bdd2c6ce92b5e8632601e196efa
#
_entry.id   01403bdd2c6ce92b5e8632601e196efa
#
_cell.length_a   1.000
_cell.length_b   1.000
_cell.length_c   1.000
_cell.angle_alpha   90.00
_cell.angle_beta   90.00
_cell.angle_gamma   90.00
#
_symmetry.space_group_name_H-M   'P 1'
#
loop_
_entity.id
_entity.type
_entity.pdbx_description
1 polymer ?
#
loop_
_entity_poly.entity_id
_entity_poly.type
_entity_poly.pdbx_seq_one_letter_code
_entity_poly.pdbx_strand_id
1 'polypeptide(L)'
;MANEEHLNILKQGVEVWNRWRQANPGIRPDLSKADLREADLRRADLHVADLGRADLSEAILFEAALRGADLSGAALRAADLSGANLSGADLAGAGLVGANLVGADLRGTDLRGMDLIGAALAGADLAGADLAAANLSRADLVGANLSQADLIGAALFEAVLRGVNLAGADLSRADLVGADLSGADLTEADLHGAILFEANLRGAVLVRADLSEARMSYTVLADVDLSAVKGLDAVDHAGPSHVSTDTIYRSRGQIPEVFLRGAGVPEPFIAAIPSLAGQANPDYSCFISYSSKDRPFARTLHADLQARGVRCWFAPEDTAGGKKIYDQVDQAIRYHDKLVLILSEHSLESEWLMAEIRRARQAEVRSGQRRLFPVRLVDMKALQSWQCFDADAGQDLAVEVREHFVPDFSAWEDPDAYQRAFDRLLDDLKAGEG
;
A
#
# COMPACT_ATOMS: atom_id res chain seq x y z
N MET A 1 13.37 6.15 -42.77
CA MET A 1 13.27 7.60 -42.48
C MET A 1 11.80 7.92 -42.42
N ALA A 2 11.39 8.81 -41.56
CA ALA A 2 9.98 9.21 -41.42
C ALA A 2 9.36 9.59 -42.76
N ASN A 3 8.08 9.34 -42.89
CA ASN A 3 7.31 9.89 -44.00
C ASN A 3 7.23 11.41 -43.81
N GLU A 4 7.73 12.18 -44.81
CA GLU A 4 7.80 13.64 -44.72
C GLU A 4 6.42 14.28 -44.58
N GLU A 5 5.39 13.72 -45.22
CA GLU A 5 4.01 14.20 -45.14
C GLU A 5 3.47 14.04 -43.71
N HIS A 6 3.64 12.84 -43.12
CA HIS A 6 3.22 12.56 -41.73
C HIS A 6 3.92 13.49 -40.73
N LEU A 7 5.23 13.65 -40.89
CA LEU A 7 6.03 14.53 -40.01
C LEU A 7 5.60 16.01 -40.15
N ASN A 8 5.33 16.46 -41.36
CA ASN A 8 4.87 17.82 -41.62
C ASN A 8 3.47 18.07 -41.06
N ILE A 9 2.58 17.09 -41.06
CA ILE A 9 1.26 17.19 -40.43
C ILE A 9 1.42 17.30 -38.92
N LEU A 10 2.26 16.44 -38.31
CA LEU A 10 2.50 16.46 -36.88
C LEU A 10 3.10 17.79 -36.41
N LYS A 11 4.04 18.36 -37.17
CA LYS A 11 4.67 19.67 -36.91
C LYS A 11 3.69 20.86 -36.96
N GLN A 12 2.50 20.69 -37.56
CA GLN A 12 1.45 21.73 -37.54
C GLN A 12 0.68 21.74 -36.20
N GLY A 13 0.97 20.78 -35.31
CA GLY A 13 0.40 20.66 -33.98
C GLY A 13 -0.58 19.50 -33.82
N VAL A 14 -0.77 19.11 -32.59
CA VAL A 14 -1.53 17.88 -32.21
C VAL A 14 -2.99 17.94 -32.66
N GLU A 15 -3.63 19.11 -32.66
CA GLU A 15 -5.03 19.22 -33.15
C GLU A 15 -5.16 18.91 -34.64
N VAL A 16 -4.18 19.35 -35.44
CA VAL A 16 -4.15 19.05 -36.91
C VAL A 16 -3.87 17.58 -37.11
N TRP A 17 -2.91 17.05 -36.37
CA TRP A 17 -2.55 15.64 -36.38
C TRP A 17 -3.73 14.74 -36.02
N ASN A 18 -4.40 14.99 -34.90
CA ASN A 18 -5.53 14.16 -34.46
C ASN A 18 -6.71 14.20 -35.43
N ARG A 19 -6.99 15.35 -36.06
CA ARG A 19 -8.00 15.43 -37.12
C ARG A 19 -7.60 14.59 -38.34
N TRP A 20 -6.34 14.64 -38.73
CA TRP A 20 -5.82 13.81 -39.80
C TRP A 20 -5.92 12.33 -39.47
N ARG A 21 -5.57 11.94 -38.24
CA ARG A 21 -5.73 10.56 -37.75
C ARG A 21 -7.18 10.08 -37.84
N GLN A 22 -8.13 10.90 -37.43
CA GLN A 22 -9.57 10.58 -37.50
C GLN A 22 -10.03 10.40 -38.93
N ALA A 23 -9.52 11.20 -39.86
CA ALA A 23 -9.85 11.10 -41.26
C ALA A 23 -9.16 9.91 -41.97
N ASN A 24 -8.08 9.38 -41.42
CA ASN A 24 -7.25 8.33 -42.00
C ASN A 24 -7.00 7.16 -41.04
N PRO A 25 -8.04 6.50 -40.48
CA PRO A 25 -7.87 5.51 -39.41
C PRO A 25 -7.13 4.24 -39.84
N GLY A 26 -7.07 3.93 -41.11
CA GLY A 26 -6.37 2.77 -41.66
C GLY A 26 -4.90 3.01 -42.01
N ILE A 27 -4.41 4.24 -41.87
CA ILE A 27 -3.02 4.56 -42.16
C ILE A 27 -2.18 4.34 -40.90
N ARG A 28 -1.13 3.52 -41.02
CA ARG A 28 -0.07 3.44 -39.98
C ARG A 28 0.88 4.63 -40.18
N PRO A 29 0.93 5.60 -39.25
CA PRO A 29 1.87 6.71 -39.39
C PRO A 29 3.33 6.23 -39.32
N ASP A 30 4.15 6.68 -40.24
CA ASP A 30 5.60 6.47 -40.23
C ASP A 30 6.29 7.75 -39.76
N LEU A 31 6.76 7.72 -38.53
CA LEU A 31 7.57 8.74 -37.85
C LEU A 31 8.93 8.16 -37.44
N SER A 32 9.34 7.05 -38.07
CA SER A 32 10.57 6.34 -37.75
C SER A 32 11.79 7.23 -37.93
N LYS A 33 12.69 7.25 -36.93
CA LYS A 33 13.90 8.10 -36.91
C LYS A 33 13.62 9.60 -37.00
N ALA A 34 12.40 10.05 -36.73
CA ALA A 34 12.07 11.47 -36.67
C ALA A 34 12.81 12.15 -35.49
N ASP A 35 13.22 13.39 -35.70
CA ASP A 35 13.64 14.28 -34.62
C ASP A 35 12.41 14.96 -34.04
N LEU A 36 12.01 14.51 -32.86
CA LEU A 36 10.85 14.96 -32.10
C LEU A 36 11.26 15.39 -30.68
N ARG A 37 12.53 15.77 -30.51
CA ARG A 37 13.05 16.28 -29.22
C ARG A 37 12.25 17.50 -28.77
N GLU A 38 11.92 17.53 -27.48
CA GLU A 38 11.17 18.63 -26.85
C GLU A 38 9.79 18.90 -27.52
N ALA A 39 9.33 17.99 -28.41
CA ALA A 39 8.06 18.18 -29.11
C ALA A 39 6.87 18.12 -28.14
N ASP A 40 5.91 19.04 -28.32
CA ASP A 40 4.64 18.99 -27.60
C ASP A 40 3.69 18.03 -28.31
N LEU A 41 3.58 16.83 -27.78
CA LEU A 41 2.75 15.73 -28.28
C LEU A 41 1.67 15.34 -27.27
N ARG A 42 1.27 16.27 -26.41
CA ARG A 42 0.22 16.05 -25.41
C ARG A 42 -1.07 15.60 -26.06
N ARG A 43 -1.60 14.44 -25.62
CA ARG A 43 -2.83 13.83 -26.16
C ARG A 43 -2.78 13.55 -27.67
N ALA A 44 -1.60 13.39 -28.25
CA ALA A 44 -1.47 13.00 -29.65
C ALA A 44 -1.97 11.57 -29.85
N ASP A 45 -2.73 11.34 -30.92
CA ASP A 45 -3.11 10.00 -31.37
C ASP A 45 -1.97 9.36 -32.17
N LEU A 46 -1.09 8.67 -31.48
CA LEU A 46 0.04 7.93 -32.02
C LEU A 46 -0.22 6.41 -32.02
N HIS A 47 -1.51 6.01 -31.94
CA HIS A 47 -1.91 4.62 -31.97
C HIS A 47 -1.34 3.92 -33.23
N VAL A 48 -0.69 2.76 -33.01
CA VAL A 48 0.02 1.94 -33.99
C VAL A 48 1.06 2.67 -34.85
N ALA A 49 1.47 3.88 -34.49
CA ALA A 49 2.48 4.64 -35.20
C ALA A 49 3.84 3.91 -35.17
N ASP A 50 4.61 4.06 -36.25
CA ASP A 50 6.01 3.69 -36.30
C ASP A 50 6.86 4.88 -35.83
N LEU A 51 7.40 4.78 -34.62
CA LEU A 51 8.30 5.71 -33.96
C LEU A 51 9.69 5.05 -33.75
N GLY A 52 9.95 3.95 -34.46
CA GLY A 52 11.19 3.19 -34.30
C GLY A 52 12.42 4.07 -34.49
N ARG A 53 13.30 4.10 -33.47
CA ARG A 53 14.52 4.93 -33.41
C ARG A 53 14.25 6.44 -33.55
N ALA A 54 13.05 6.92 -33.29
CA ALA A 54 12.77 8.35 -33.19
C ALA A 54 13.49 8.93 -31.95
N ASP A 55 13.89 10.19 -32.04
CA ASP A 55 14.39 10.93 -30.90
C ASP A 55 13.25 11.74 -30.28
N LEU A 56 12.75 11.25 -29.16
CA LEU A 56 11.66 11.81 -28.35
C LEU A 56 12.23 12.33 -27.00
N SER A 57 13.54 12.56 -26.93
CA SER A 57 14.16 13.04 -25.69
C SER A 57 13.53 14.37 -25.26
N GLU A 58 13.13 14.45 -24.00
CA GLU A 58 12.47 15.63 -23.39
C GLU A 58 11.11 16.00 -24.05
N ALA A 59 10.54 15.13 -24.91
CA ALA A 59 9.23 15.35 -25.50
C ALA A 59 8.11 15.26 -24.46
N ILE A 60 7.04 16.02 -24.64
CA ILE A 60 5.86 16.03 -23.76
C ILE A 60 4.80 15.14 -24.40
N LEU A 61 4.65 13.91 -23.92
CA LEU A 61 3.72 12.89 -24.37
C LEU A 61 2.58 12.66 -23.34
N PHE A 62 2.29 13.65 -22.51
CA PHE A 62 1.25 13.58 -21.49
C PHE A 62 -0.09 13.13 -22.09
N GLU A 63 -0.68 12.06 -21.54
CA GLU A 63 -1.92 11.44 -22.02
C GLU A 63 -1.91 11.06 -23.50
N ALA A 64 -0.76 10.84 -24.14
CA ALA A 64 -0.69 10.43 -25.54
C ALA A 64 -1.21 8.99 -25.73
N ALA A 65 -1.88 8.73 -26.86
CA ALA A 65 -2.35 7.40 -27.22
C ALA A 65 -1.27 6.67 -28.04
N LEU A 66 -0.44 5.86 -27.37
CA LEU A 66 0.67 5.11 -27.96
C LEU A 66 0.39 3.60 -28.06
N ARG A 67 -0.87 3.19 -27.88
CA ARG A 67 -1.23 1.78 -27.91
C ARG A 67 -0.78 1.10 -29.20
N GLY A 68 0.00 0.02 -29.06
CA GLY A 68 0.52 -0.75 -30.20
C GLY A 68 1.49 0.03 -31.09
N ALA A 69 2.02 1.17 -30.64
CA ALA A 69 3.06 1.90 -31.36
C ALA A 69 4.38 1.12 -31.34
N ASP A 70 5.16 1.26 -32.40
CA ASP A 70 6.53 0.79 -32.45
C ASP A 70 7.46 1.90 -31.97
N LEU A 71 8.03 1.75 -30.78
CA LEU A 71 9.01 2.64 -30.15
C LEU A 71 10.40 1.98 -30.08
N SER A 72 10.61 0.90 -30.84
CA SER A 72 11.84 0.13 -30.79
C SER A 72 13.09 0.99 -31.05
N GLY A 73 14.01 1.00 -30.09
CA GLY A 73 15.22 1.82 -30.11
C GLY A 73 14.99 3.32 -30.07
N ALA A 74 13.79 3.80 -29.75
CA ALA A 74 13.50 5.22 -29.60
C ALA A 74 14.25 5.81 -28.38
N ALA A 75 14.69 7.05 -28.49
CA ALA A 75 15.25 7.79 -27.35
C ALA A 75 14.11 8.54 -26.64
N LEU A 76 13.81 8.16 -25.41
CA LEU A 76 12.75 8.73 -24.56
C LEU A 76 13.32 9.31 -23.24
N ARG A 77 14.62 9.63 -23.26
CA ARG A 77 15.28 10.17 -22.07
C ARG A 77 14.57 11.43 -21.60
N ALA A 78 14.22 11.46 -20.30
CA ALA A 78 13.53 12.57 -19.65
C ALA A 78 12.21 13.00 -20.36
N ALA A 79 11.61 12.15 -21.19
CA ALA A 79 10.31 12.39 -21.79
C ALA A 79 9.20 12.35 -20.75
N ASP A 80 8.16 13.18 -20.90
CA ASP A 80 6.97 13.14 -20.07
C ASP A 80 5.90 12.26 -20.73
N LEU A 81 5.80 11.02 -20.29
CA LEU A 81 4.82 10.01 -20.70
C LEU A 81 3.70 9.84 -19.65
N SER A 82 3.55 10.80 -18.73
CA SER A 82 2.56 10.65 -17.65
C SER A 82 1.15 10.51 -18.22
N GLY A 83 0.42 9.52 -17.74
CA GLY A 83 -0.91 9.15 -18.20
C GLY A 83 -0.98 8.62 -19.63
N ALA A 84 0.14 8.40 -20.32
CA ALA A 84 0.14 7.87 -21.68
C ALA A 84 -0.33 6.41 -21.73
N ASN A 85 -1.01 6.02 -22.80
CA ASN A 85 -1.37 4.64 -23.04
C ASN A 85 -0.34 3.96 -23.94
N LEU A 86 0.51 3.15 -23.36
CA LEU A 86 1.57 2.37 -24.01
C LEU A 86 1.20 0.88 -24.13
N SER A 87 -0.05 0.49 -23.84
CA SER A 87 -0.43 -0.92 -23.82
C SER A 87 -0.15 -1.60 -25.15
N GLY A 88 0.63 -2.68 -25.11
CA GLY A 88 1.06 -3.42 -26.29
C GLY A 88 1.99 -2.65 -27.24
N ALA A 89 2.60 -1.55 -26.81
CA ALA A 89 3.66 -0.89 -27.55
C ALA A 89 4.95 -1.73 -27.55
N ASP A 90 5.71 -1.67 -28.64
CA ASP A 90 7.05 -2.25 -28.72
C ASP A 90 8.09 -1.21 -28.24
N LEU A 91 8.67 -1.46 -27.07
CA LEU A 91 9.69 -0.61 -26.45
C LEU A 91 11.09 -1.23 -26.53
N ALA A 92 11.31 -2.27 -27.32
CA ALA A 92 12.57 -3.00 -27.37
C ALA A 92 13.76 -2.08 -27.64
N GLY A 93 14.69 -1.98 -26.67
CA GLY A 93 15.88 -1.13 -26.75
C GLY A 93 15.61 0.37 -26.70
N ALA A 94 14.41 0.81 -26.32
CA ALA A 94 14.14 2.22 -26.09
C ALA A 94 14.88 2.74 -24.84
N GLY A 95 15.29 4.01 -24.86
CA GLY A 95 15.97 4.66 -23.74
C GLY A 95 15.02 5.47 -22.85
N LEU A 96 14.64 4.93 -21.67
CA LEU A 96 13.67 5.53 -20.76
C LEU A 96 14.29 6.15 -19.49
N VAL A 97 15.61 6.34 -19.46
CA VAL A 97 16.30 6.87 -18.29
C VAL A 97 15.74 8.24 -17.89
N GLY A 98 15.23 8.32 -16.64
CA GLY A 98 14.64 9.54 -16.10
C GLY A 98 13.32 9.96 -16.77
N ALA A 99 12.66 9.08 -17.51
CA ALA A 99 11.34 9.35 -18.06
C ALA A 99 10.27 9.42 -16.96
N ASN A 100 9.29 10.28 -17.16
CA ASN A 100 8.10 10.38 -16.30
C ASN A 100 6.99 9.50 -16.89
N LEU A 101 6.69 8.39 -16.22
CA LEU A 101 5.67 7.40 -16.58
C LEU A 101 4.54 7.34 -15.51
N VAL A 102 4.38 8.39 -14.71
CA VAL A 102 3.35 8.44 -13.65
C VAL A 102 1.97 8.20 -14.24
N GLY A 103 1.27 7.18 -13.73
CA GLY A 103 -0.07 6.81 -14.19
C GLY A 103 -0.15 6.29 -15.62
N ALA A 104 0.95 5.95 -16.27
CA ALA A 104 0.95 5.39 -17.62
C ALA A 104 0.38 3.96 -17.64
N ASP A 105 -0.26 3.58 -18.76
CA ASP A 105 -0.73 2.22 -19.01
C ASP A 105 0.33 1.45 -19.81
N LEU A 106 1.03 0.55 -19.13
CA LEU A 106 2.11 -0.31 -19.65
C LEU A 106 1.72 -1.80 -19.62
N ARG A 107 0.42 -2.11 -19.54
CA ARG A 107 -0.04 -3.50 -19.39
C ARG A 107 0.44 -4.40 -20.51
N GLY A 108 1.03 -5.54 -20.12
CA GLY A 108 1.51 -6.58 -21.03
C GLY A 108 2.61 -6.11 -21.99
N THR A 109 3.33 -5.02 -21.67
CA THR A 109 4.46 -4.56 -22.48
C THR A 109 5.70 -5.43 -22.24
N ASP A 110 6.53 -5.55 -23.25
CA ASP A 110 7.87 -6.14 -23.15
C ASP A 110 8.88 -5.05 -22.78
N LEU A 111 9.37 -5.13 -21.53
CA LEU A 111 10.34 -4.22 -20.94
C LEU A 111 11.61 -4.97 -20.49
N ARG A 112 11.86 -6.16 -21.06
CA ARG A 112 13.02 -7.01 -20.68
C ARG A 112 14.33 -6.30 -20.86
N GLY A 113 15.14 -6.34 -19.79
CA GLY A 113 16.49 -5.76 -19.80
C GLY A 113 16.52 -4.24 -19.99
N MET A 114 15.37 -3.56 -19.89
CA MET A 114 15.27 -2.11 -20.05
C MET A 114 15.98 -1.38 -18.92
N ASP A 115 16.58 -0.23 -19.24
CA ASP A 115 17.13 0.69 -18.27
C ASP A 115 16.08 1.73 -17.86
N LEU A 116 15.52 1.53 -16.66
CA LEU A 116 14.50 2.36 -16.02
C LEU A 116 15.01 3.00 -14.74
N ILE A 117 16.38 3.17 -14.63
CA ILE A 117 16.98 3.77 -13.43
C ILE A 117 16.35 5.12 -13.14
N GLY A 118 15.85 5.28 -11.91
CA GLY A 118 15.26 6.52 -11.43
C GLY A 118 14.00 6.97 -12.19
N ALA A 119 13.37 6.09 -12.97
CA ALA A 119 12.11 6.41 -13.65
C ALA A 119 10.99 6.67 -12.63
N ALA A 120 10.11 7.65 -12.93
CA ALA A 120 8.92 7.91 -12.14
C ALA A 120 7.76 7.06 -12.70
N LEU A 121 7.38 6.01 -11.96
CA LEU A 121 6.34 5.04 -12.32
C LEU A 121 5.19 5.03 -11.30
N ALA A 122 5.07 6.07 -10.46
CA ALA A 122 4.04 6.11 -9.43
C ALA A 122 2.64 5.97 -10.04
N GLY A 123 1.85 5.02 -9.52
CA GLY A 123 0.50 4.73 -10.00
C GLY A 123 0.41 4.19 -11.44
N ALA A 124 1.52 3.83 -12.09
CA ALA A 124 1.50 3.22 -13.41
C ALA A 124 0.87 1.81 -13.36
N ASP A 125 0.23 1.39 -14.45
CA ASP A 125 -0.31 0.05 -14.61
C ASP A 125 0.62 -0.81 -15.48
N LEU A 126 1.38 -1.70 -14.84
CA LEU A 126 2.31 -2.65 -15.43
C LEU A 126 1.81 -4.10 -15.29
N ALA A 127 0.50 -4.30 -15.11
CA ALA A 127 -0.06 -5.64 -14.92
C ALA A 127 0.32 -6.57 -16.08
N GLY A 128 0.93 -7.72 -15.75
CA GLY A 128 1.40 -8.71 -16.71
C GLY A 128 2.51 -8.22 -17.65
N ALA A 129 3.20 -7.12 -17.35
CA ALA A 129 4.37 -6.68 -18.11
C ALA A 129 5.57 -7.63 -17.87
N ASP A 130 6.39 -7.79 -18.89
CA ASP A 130 7.65 -8.54 -18.82
C ASP A 130 8.81 -7.59 -18.52
N LEU A 131 9.29 -7.60 -17.29
CA LEU A 131 10.39 -6.78 -16.76
C LEU A 131 11.62 -7.65 -16.41
N ALA A 132 11.69 -8.87 -16.96
CA ALA A 132 12.79 -9.77 -16.67
C ALA A 132 14.16 -9.10 -16.95
N ALA A 133 15.06 -9.15 -15.97
CA ALA A 133 16.36 -8.50 -15.99
C ALA A 133 16.34 -6.97 -16.23
N ALA A 134 15.21 -6.30 -16.12
CA ALA A 134 15.13 -4.84 -16.20
C ALA A 134 15.83 -4.17 -15.01
N ASN A 135 16.36 -2.98 -15.23
CA ASN A 135 17.00 -2.18 -14.19
C ASN A 135 16.07 -1.06 -13.71
N LEU A 136 15.38 -1.31 -12.61
CA LEU A 136 14.49 -0.39 -11.91
C LEU A 136 15.13 0.24 -10.67
N SER A 137 16.47 0.24 -10.59
CA SER A 137 17.17 0.78 -9.44
C SER A 137 16.75 2.23 -9.19
N ARG A 138 16.39 2.55 -7.94
CA ARG A 138 15.92 3.88 -7.50
C ARG A 138 14.66 4.40 -8.23
N ALA A 139 13.93 3.55 -8.93
CA ALA A 139 12.66 3.94 -9.53
C ALA A 139 11.60 4.21 -8.44
N ASP A 140 10.71 5.16 -8.72
CA ASP A 140 9.53 5.43 -7.88
C ASP A 140 8.32 4.68 -8.44
N LEU A 141 7.92 3.61 -7.75
CA LEU A 141 6.80 2.73 -8.09
C LEU A 141 5.66 2.83 -7.06
N VAL A 142 5.58 3.92 -6.30
CA VAL A 142 4.54 4.10 -5.27
C VAL A 142 3.15 3.86 -5.85
N GLY A 143 2.44 2.86 -5.29
CA GLY A 143 1.07 2.54 -5.68
C GLY A 143 0.90 2.03 -7.12
N ALA A 144 1.99 1.66 -7.81
CA ALA A 144 1.91 1.06 -9.13
C ALA A 144 1.26 -0.34 -9.08
N ASN A 145 0.70 -0.78 -10.20
CA ASN A 145 0.17 -2.12 -10.36
C ASN A 145 1.12 -2.99 -11.19
N LEU A 146 1.81 -3.91 -10.53
CA LEU A 146 2.69 -4.92 -11.13
C LEU A 146 2.12 -6.34 -10.94
N SER A 147 0.80 -6.48 -10.77
CA SER A 147 0.20 -7.80 -10.59
C SER A 147 0.50 -8.70 -11.79
N GLN A 148 0.90 -9.94 -11.53
CA GLN A 148 1.26 -10.94 -12.55
C GLN A 148 2.44 -10.50 -13.46
N ALA A 149 3.21 -9.49 -13.12
CA ALA A 149 4.39 -9.08 -13.88
C ALA A 149 5.55 -10.07 -13.71
N ASP A 150 6.35 -10.23 -14.75
CA ASP A 150 7.61 -10.97 -14.69
C ASP A 150 8.75 -10.01 -14.34
N LEU A 151 9.35 -10.19 -13.16
CA LEU A 151 10.47 -9.41 -12.63
C LEU A 151 11.69 -10.31 -12.36
N ILE A 152 11.76 -11.47 -13.05
CA ILE A 152 12.85 -12.45 -12.83
C ILE A 152 14.20 -11.76 -13.01
N GLY A 153 15.03 -11.77 -11.95
CA GLY A 153 16.36 -11.17 -11.96
C GLY A 153 16.38 -9.66 -12.19
N ALA A 154 15.26 -8.95 -12.04
CA ALA A 154 15.24 -7.50 -12.15
C ALA A 154 16.07 -6.84 -11.04
N ALA A 155 16.72 -5.70 -11.35
CA ALA A 155 17.42 -4.89 -10.37
C ALA A 155 16.45 -3.82 -9.82
N LEU A 156 16.13 -3.92 -8.53
CA LEU A 156 15.25 -3.03 -7.78
C LEU A 156 15.99 -2.37 -6.60
N PHE A 157 17.31 -2.19 -6.74
CA PHE A 157 18.17 -1.59 -5.72
C PHE A 157 17.65 -0.19 -5.32
N GLU A 158 17.39 0.01 -4.03
CA GLU A 158 16.84 1.27 -3.48
C GLU A 158 15.54 1.75 -4.16
N ALA A 159 14.77 0.88 -4.81
CA ALA A 159 13.49 1.24 -5.43
C ALA A 159 12.42 1.54 -4.37
N VAL A 160 11.53 2.49 -4.67
CA VAL A 160 10.42 2.88 -3.79
C VAL A 160 9.15 2.16 -4.25
N LEU A 161 8.79 1.06 -3.56
CA LEU A 161 7.69 0.15 -3.88
C LEU A 161 6.54 0.25 -2.87
N ARG A 162 6.36 1.39 -2.22
CA ARG A 162 5.35 1.56 -1.18
C ARG A 162 3.93 1.39 -1.71
N GLY A 163 3.19 0.46 -1.09
CA GLY A 163 1.81 0.18 -1.48
C GLY A 163 1.64 -0.34 -2.90
N VAL A 164 2.69 -0.84 -3.52
CA VAL A 164 2.66 -1.46 -4.84
C VAL A 164 1.83 -2.75 -4.82
N ASN A 165 1.10 -3.02 -5.89
CA ASN A 165 0.46 -4.31 -6.09
C ASN A 165 1.39 -5.24 -6.88
N LEU A 166 1.94 -6.24 -6.22
CA LEU A 166 2.79 -7.31 -6.78
C LEU A 166 2.10 -8.69 -6.68
N ALA A 167 0.78 -8.72 -6.56
CA ALA A 167 0.06 -9.99 -6.41
C ALA A 167 0.32 -10.92 -7.60
N GLY A 168 0.85 -12.12 -7.31
CA GLY A 168 1.21 -13.14 -8.29
C GLY A 168 2.38 -12.77 -9.21
N ALA A 169 3.14 -11.72 -8.91
CA ALA A 169 4.33 -11.36 -9.68
C ALA A 169 5.48 -12.36 -9.42
N ASP A 170 6.32 -12.57 -10.42
CA ASP A 170 7.54 -13.36 -10.30
C ASP A 170 8.75 -12.42 -10.06
N LEU A 171 9.21 -12.38 -8.82
CA LEU A 171 10.40 -11.64 -8.37
C LEU A 171 11.58 -12.59 -8.10
N SER A 172 11.53 -13.81 -8.66
CA SER A 172 12.59 -14.78 -8.41
C SER A 172 13.96 -14.21 -8.82
N ARG A 173 14.93 -14.34 -7.91
CA ARG A 173 16.29 -13.81 -8.06
C ARG A 173 16.40 -12.30 -8.28
N ALA A 174 15.34 -11.53 -8.02
CA ALA A 174 15.39 -10.06 -8.09
C ALA A 174 16.32 -9.50 -7.02
N ASP A 175 17.00 -8.40 -7.34
CA ASP A 175 17.82 -7.63 -6.39
C ASP A 175 16.97 -6.51 -5.78
N LEU A 176 16.51 -6.73 -4.56
CA LEU A 176 15.68 -5.83 -3.76
C LEU A 176 16.47 -5.16 -2.62
N VAL A 177 17.79 -5.07 -2.74
CA VAL A 177 18.64 -4.46 -1.70
C VAL A 177 18.19 -3.02 -1.44
N GLY A 178 17.87 -2.70 -0.18
CA GLY A 178 17.42 -1.37 0.23
C GLY A 178 16.04 -0.94 -0.29
N ALA A 179 15.30 -1.82 -0.96
CA ALA A 179 13.99 -1.48 -1.51
C ALA A 179 12.94 -1.24 -0.40
N ASP A 180 12.07 -0.23 -0.59
CA ASP A 180 10.95 0.06 0.32
C ASP A 180 9.64 -0.57 -0.19
N LEU A 181 9.34 -1.77 0.29
CA LEU A 181 8.13 -2.55 0.01
C LEU A 181 7.05 -2.34 1.09
N SER A 182 7.12 -1.25 1.86
CA SER A 182 6.16 -1.05 2.95
C SER A 182 4.72 -0.95 2.42
N GLY A 183 3.85 -1.78 3.01
CA GLY A 183 2.45 -1.88 2.62
C GLY A 183 2.20 -2.48 1.23
N ALA A 184 3.19 -3.10 0.59
CA ALA A 184 3.04 -3.77 -0.69
C ALA A 184 2.12 -5.00 -0.59
N ASP A 185 1.36 -5.29 -1.64
CA ASP A 185 0.66 -6.56 -1.79
C ASP A 185 1.53 -7.56 -2.56
N LEU A 186 2.08 -8.53 -1.84
CA LEU A 186 2.91 -9.63 -2.34
C LEU A 186 2.14 -10.96 -2.29
N THR A 187 0.81 -10.93 -2.29
CA THR A 187 -0.01 -12.15 -2.27
C THR A 187 0.36 -13.05 -3.44
N GLU A 188 0.73 -14.30 -3.14
CA GLU A 188 1.16 -15.31 -4.13
C GLU A 188 2.38 -14.93 -4.98
N ALA A 189 3.12 -13.89 -4.61
CA ALA A 189 4.34 -13.50 -5.32
C ALA A 189 5.46 -14.54 -5.12
N ASP A 190 6.25 -14.77 -6.16
CA ASP A 190 7.45 -15.61 -6.11
C ASP A 190 8.69 -14.75 -5.83
N LEU A 191 9.27 -14.92 -4.64
CA LEU A 191 10.53 -14.27 -4.22
C LEU A 191 11.66 -15.30 -4.06
N HIS A 192 11.56 -16.47 -4.72
CA HIS A 192 12.57 -17.50 -4.64
C HIS A 192 13.97 -16.96 -5.01
N GLY A 193 14.93 -17.10 -4.11
CA GLY A 193 16.30 -16.62 -4.32
C GLY A 193 16.47 -15.13 -4.44
N ALA A 194 15.43 -14.32 -4.14
CA ALA A 194 15.52 -12.84 -4.15
C ALA A 194 16.48 -12.32 -3.08
N ILE A 195 17.15 -11.21 -3.34
CA ILE A 195 18.06 -10.56 -2.40
C ILE A 195 17.32 -9.42 -1.70
N LEU A 196 17.02 -9.61 -0.40
CA LEU A 196 16.23 -8.70 0.42
C LEU A 196 17.06 -7.94 1.48
N PHE A 197 18.36 -7.77 1.26
CA PHE A 197 19.21 -7.07 2.23
C PHE A 197 18.72 -5.63 2.44
N GLU A 198 18.55 -5.25 3.69
CA GLU A 198 18.05 -3.91 4.09
C GLU A 198 16.66 -3.54 3.49
N ALA A 199 15.97 -4.47 2.88
CA ALA A 199 14.62 -4.24 2.36
C ALA A 199 13.61 -4.01 3.48
N ASN A 200 12.67 -3.08 3.26
CA ASN A 200 11.61 -2.76 4.19
C ASN A 200 10.27 -3.40 3.74
N LEU A 201 9.87 -4.47 4.43
CA LEU A 201 8.60 -5.18 4.20
C LEU A 201 7.52 -4.83 5.24
N ARG A 202 7.67 -3.72 5.95
CA ARG A 202 6.72 -3.35 7.00
C ARG A 202 5.29 -3.27 6.46
N GLY A 203 4.37 -4.03 7.10
CA GLY A 203 2.95 -4.03 6.74
C GLY A 203 2.64 -4.60 5.36
N ALA A 204 3.61 -5.27 4.72
CA ALA A 204 3.37 -5.94 3.46
C ALA A 204 2.44 -7.16 3.65
N VAL A 205 1.63 -7.45 2.64
CA VAL A 205 0.76 -8.63 2.58
C VAL A 205 1.52 -9.75 1.88
N LEU A 206 1.87 -10.82 2.62
CA LEU A 206 2.72 -11.93 2.14
C LEU A 206 1.94 -13.26 2.03
N VAL A 207 0.63 -13.21 1.91
CA VAL A 207 -0.21 -14.41 1.87
C VAL A 207 0.21 -15.33 0.72
N ARG A 208 0.69 -16.53 1.06
CA ARG A 208 1.19 -17.55 0.11
C ARG A 208 2.38 -17.12 -0.75
N ALA A 209 3.06 -16.03 -0.43
CA ALA A 209 4.32 -15.68 -1.06
C ALA A 209 5.38 -16.77 -0.84
N ASP A 210 6.27 -16.95 -1.81
CA ASP A 210 7.38 -17.92 -1.71
C ASP A 210 8.70 -17.19 -1.44
N LEU A 211 9.28 -17.42 -0.26
CA LEU A 211 10.58 -16.89 0.17
C LEU A 211 11.68 -17.96 0.18
N SER A 212 11.45 -19.10 -0.47
CA SER A 212 12.45 -20.17 -0.53
C SER A 212 13.78 -19.63 -1.09
N GLU A 213 14.89 -19.94 -0.41
CA GLU A 213 16.24 -19.51 -0.78
C GLU A 213 16.42 -17.97 -0.86
N ALA A 214 15.43 -17.17 -0.47
CA ALA A 214 15.58 -15.72 -0.38
C ALA A 214 16.70 -15.38 0.61
N ARG A 215 17.48 -14.35 0.27
CA ARG A 215 18.61 -13.90 1.09
C ARG A 215 18.25 -12.68 1.90
N MET A 216 18.38 -12.76 3.21
CA MET A 216 18.00 -11.70 4.14
C MET A 216 19.18 -11.24 5.00
N SER A 217 19.29 -9.95 5.22
CA SER A 217 20.17 -9.31 6.19
C SER A 217 19.67 -7.91 6.47
N TYR A 218 19.50 -7.54 7.73
CA TYR A 218 18.91 -6.25 8.14
C TYR A 218 17.54 -5.97 7.52
N THR A 219 16.84 -7.01 7.03
CA THR A 219 15.50 -6.93 6.45
C THR A 219 14.48 -6.58 7.53
N VAL A 220 13.56 -5.66 7.24
CA VAL A 220 12.52 -5.26 8.18
C VAL A 220 11.23 -6.04 7.92
N LEU A 221 10.88 -6.92 8.85
CA LEU A 221 9.67 -7.75 8.86
C LEU A 221 8.80 -7.31 10.05
N ALA A 222 8.30 -6.10 9.98
CA ALA A 222 7.45 -5.53 11.02
C ALA A 222 6.00 -5.48 10.54
N ASP A 223 5.07 -5.86 11.43
CA ASP A 223 3.62 -5.79 11.16
C ASP A 223 3.17 -6.64 9.94
N VAL A 224 3.79 -7.81 9.76
CA VAL A 224 3.48 -8.77 8.69
C VAL A 224 2.98 -10.09 9.26
N ASP A 225 2.15 -10.81 8.51
CA ASP A 225 1.76 -12.19 8.82
C ASP A 225 2.61 -13.16 7.97
N LEU A 226 3.43 -13.95 8.62
CA LEU A 226 4.30 -14.96 8.01
C LEU A 226 3.72 -16.38 8.07
N SER A 227 2.53 -16.57 8.65
CA SER A 227 1.95 -17.91 8.90
C SER A 227 1.68 -18.70 7.62
N ALA A 228 1.34 -18.02 6.52
CA ALA A 228 1.05 -18.62 5.23
C ALA A 228 2.18 -18.47 4.19
N VAL A 229 3.33 -17.93 4.60
CA VAL A 229 4.50 -17.75 3.74
C VAL A 229 5.21 -19.08 3.55
N LYS A 230 5.61 -19.37 2.31
CA LYS A 230 6.33 -20.58 1.96
C LYS A 230 7.84 -20.38 2.05
N GLY A 231 8.57 -21.47 2.35
CA GLY A 231 10.02 -21.53 2.26
C GLY A 231 10.78 -20.73 3.33
N LEU A 232 10.13 -20.33 4.43
CA LEU A 232 10.80 -19.63 5.54
C LEU A 232 11.94 -20.44 6.16
N ASP A 233 11.84 -21.78 6.13
CA ASP A 233 12.86 -22.69 6.64
C ASP A 233 14.10 -22.80 5.73
N ALA A 234 13.99 -22.33 4.50
CA ALA A 234 15.05 -22.31 3.50
C ALA A 234 15.62 -20.90 3.23
N VAL A 235 15.22 -19.90 4.01
CA VAL A 235 15.77 -18.53 3.89
C VAL A 235 17.24 -18.53 4.30
N ASP A 236 18.09 -17.89 3.46
CA ASP A 236 19.51 -17.65 3.74
C ASP A 236 19.70 -16.35 4.52
N HIS A 237 20.01 -16.45 5.81
CA HIS A 237 20.28 -15.27 6.67
C HIS A 237 21.77 -14.93 6.66
N ALA A 238 22.18 -13.97 5.83
CA ALA A 238 23.54 -13.42 5.81
C ALA A 238 23.84 -12.51 7.01
N GLY A 239 22.80 -12.07 7.74
CA GLY A 239 22.88 -11.26 8.95
C GLY A 239 21.52 -11.17 9.64
N PRO A 240 21.46 -10.53 10.84
CA PRO A 240 20.20 -10.42 11.58
C PRO A 240 19.16 -9.60 10.80
N SER A 241 17.90 -9.89 11.03
CA SER A 241 16.75 -9.17 10.47
C SER A 241 15.82 -8.69 11.59
N HIS A 242 15.03 -7.67 11.30
CA HIS A 242 14.13 -7.09 12.30
C HIS A 242 12.76 -7.78 12.25
N VAL A 243 12.50 -8.71 13.14
CA VAL A 243 11.19 -9.35 13.33
C VAL A 243 10.50 -8.68 14.52
N SER A 244 9.40 -7.95 14.27
CA SER A 244 8.67 -7.27 15.35
C SER A 244 7.84 -8.24 16.17
N THR A 245 7.48 -7.82 17.41
CA THR A 245 6.54 -8.59 18.24
C THR A 245 5.17 -8.73 17.56
N ASP A 246 4.70 -7.71 16.85
CA ASP A 246 3.44 -7.77 16.11
C ASP A 246 3.47 -8.85 15.01
N THR A 247 4.60 -8.99 14.31
CA THR A 247 4.79 -10.07 13.32
C THR A 247 4.65 -11.45 13.96
N ILE A 248 5.23 -11.65 15.15
CA ILE A 248 5.11 -12.92 15.86
C ILE A 248 3.66 -13.23 16.25
N TYR A 249 2.94 -12.23 16.74
CA TYR A 249 1.53 -12.39 17.09
C TYR A 249 0.64 -12.60 15.86
N ARG A 250 0.80 -11.81 14.81
CA ARG A 250 0.05 -11.98 13.55
C ARG A 250 0.28 -13.35 12.93
N SER A 251 1.49 -13.86 13.03
CA SER A 251 1.86 -15.19 12.56
C SER A 251 1.44 -16.30 13.52
N ARG A 252 0.71 -16.01 14.60
CA ARG A 252 0.19 -17.00 15.57
C ARG A 252 1.26 -17.93 16.13
N GLY A 253 2.51 -17.48 16.19
CA GLY A 253 3.66 -18.30 16.58
C GLY A 253 4.03 -19.39 15.55
N GLN A 254 3.52 -19.33 14.34
CA GLN A 254 3.77 -20.34 13.30
C GLN A 254 5.03 -20.06 12.46
N ILE A 255 5.87 -19.11 12.89
CA ILE A 255 7.15 -18.86 12.24
C ILE A 255 8.13 -19.98 12.61
N PRO A 256 8.79 -20.64 11.63
CA PRO A 256 9.77 -21.68 11.92
C PRO A 256 10.90 -21.17 12.84
N GLU A 257 11.26 -21.95 13.86
CA GLU A 257 12.34 -21.56 14.79
C GLU A 257 13.68 -21.33 14.07
N VAL A 258 13.95 -22.11 13.01
CA VAL A 258 15.17 -21.95 12.21
C VAL A 258 15.23 -20.55 11.58
N PHE A 259 14.10 -20.02 11.09
CA PHE A 259 13.98 -18.66 10.56
C PHE A 259 14.24 -17.63 11.66
N LEU A 260 13.61 -17.78 12.83
CA LEU A 260 13.77 -16.85 13.94
C LEU A 260 15.22 -16.80 14.45
N ARG A 261 15.88 -17.97 14.53
CA ARG A 261 17.32 -18.03 14.88
C ARG A 261 18.19 -17.34 13.85
N GLY A 262 17.95 -17.62 12.57
CA GLY A 262 18.66 -16.96 11.46
C GLY A 262 18.46 -15.46 11.47
N ALA A 263 17.26 -14.99 11.76
CA ALA A 263 16.95 -13.56 11.93
C ALA A 263 17.56 -12.93 13.19
N GLY A 264 18.22 -13.73 14.07
CA GLY A 264 18.88 -13.23 15.29
C GLY A 264 17.95 -13.04 16.48
N VAL A 265 16.77 -13.65 16.48
CA VAL A 265 15.87 -13.65 17.65
C VAL A 265 16.47 -14.48 18.78
N PRO A 266 16.59 -13.97 20.03
CA PRO A 266 17.23 -14.69 21.13
C PRO A 266 16.49 -15.98 21.52
N GLU A 267 17.21 -17.06 21.83
CA GLU A 267 16.64 -18.34 22.22
C GLU A 267 15.61 -18.29 23.36
N PRO A 268 15.82 -17.50 24.46
CA PRO A 268 14.81 -17.39 25.52
C PRO A 268 13.50 -16.81 25.01
N PHE A 269 13.55 -15.93 24.00
CA PHE A 269 12.36 -15.34 23.42
C PHE A 269 11.65 -16.35 22.49
N ILE A 270 12.42 -17.09 21.65
CA ILE A 270 11.88 -18.15 20.80
C ILE A 270 11.14 -19.19 21.64
N ALA A 271 11.76 -19.65 22.75
CA ALA A 271 11.15 -20.60 23.67
C ALA A 271 9.87 -20.10 24.35
N ALA A 272 9.71 -18.78 24.49
CA ALA A 272 8.51 -18.17 25.07
C ALA A 272 7.37 -17.99 24.07
N ILE A 273 7.64 -17.96 22.75
CA ILE A 273 6.64 -17.71 21.71
C ILE A 273 5.39 -18.60 21.81
N PRO A 274 5.49 -19.94 22.00
CA PRO A 274 4.31 -20.78 22.10
C PRO A 274 3.38 -20.41 23.26
N SER A 275 3.94 -19.97 24.38
CA SER A 275 3.16 -19.54 25.53
C SER A 275 2.57 -18.14 25.35
N LEU A 276 3.26 -17.27 24.67
CA LEU A 276 2.79 -15.92 24.34
C LEU A 276 1.71 -15.96 23.24
N ALA A 277 1.93 -16.72 22.18
CA ALA A 277 0.98 -16.86 21.09
C ALA A 277 -0.29 -17.62 21.49
N GLY A 278 -0.19 -18.57 22.43
CA GLY A 278 -1.35 -19.32 22.95
C GLY A 278 -2.24 -18.53 23.90
N GLN A 279 -1.78 -17.40 24.43
CA GLN A 279 -2.54 -16.54 25.33
C GLN A 279 -3.18 -15.34 24.62
N ALA A 280 -2.68 -14.95 23.46
CA ALA A 280 -3.24 -13.86 22.66
C ALA A 280 -4.42 -14.38 21.85
N ASN A 281 -5.57 -13.71 21.95
CA ASN A 281 -6.62 -13.87 20.95
C ASN A 281 -6.06 -13.18 19.67
N PRO A 282 -5.68 -13.92 18.62
CA PRO A 282 -4.70 -13.43 17.64
C PRO A 282 -5.27 -12.54 16.56
N ASP A 283 -6.59 -12.51 16.44
CA ASP A 283 -7.20 -12.11 15.17
C ASP A 283 -7.40 -10.60 15.01
N TYR A 284 -7.23 -9.79 16.06
CA TYR A 284 -7.32 -8.32 15.93
C TYR A 284 -6.55 -7.54 17.00
N SER A 285 -6.17 -6.34 16.62
CA SER A 285 -5.65 -5.31 17.50
C SER A 285 -6.64 -4.16 17.63
N CYS A 286 -6.71 -3.49 18.78
CA CYS A 286 -7.55 -2.33 18.93
C CYS A 286 -6.79 -1.11 19.45
N PHE A 287 -7.22 0.05 19.02
CA PHE A 287 -6.80 1.33 19.59
C PHE A 287 -7.95 1.95 20.37
N ILE A 288 -7.68 2.39 21.60
CA ILE A 288 -8.67 3.04 22.45
C ILE A 288 -8.52 4.55 22.32
N SER A 289 -9.52 5.19 21.74
CA SER A 289 -9.61 6.64 21.66
C SER A 289 -10.50 7.21 22.75
N TYR A 290 -10.01 8.22 23.46
CA TYR A 290 -10.67 8.79 24.62
C TYR A 290 -10.29 10.26 24.84
N SER A 291 -11.15 11.01 25.53
CA SER A 291 -10.80 12.34 26.06
C SER A 291 -9.86 12.20 27.27
N SER A 292 -8.86 13.05 27.40
CA SER A 292 -7.91 13.03 28.53
C SER A 292 -8.60 13.01 29.91
N LYS A 293 -9.82 13.53 30.01
CA LYS A 293 -10.64 13.50 31.23
C LYS A 293 -11.22 12.12 31.54
N ASP A 294 -11.36 11.24 30.53
CA ASP A 294 -11.92 9.89 30.67
C ASP A 294 -10.83 8.83 30.91
N ARG A 295 -9.63 9.26 31.16
CA ARG A 295 -8.45 8.44 31.36
C ARG A 295 -8.59 7.35 32.43
N PRO A 296 -9.19 7.57 33.61
CA PRO A 296 -9.37 6.49 34.60
C PRO A 296 -10.12 5.30 34.01
N PHE A 297 -11.21 5.55 33.31
CA PHE A 297 -11.98 4.53 32.61
C PHE A 297 -11.18 3.87 31.49
N ALA A 298 -10.52 4.66 30.63
CA ALA A 298 -9.73 4.14 29.52
C ALA A 298 -8.60 3.20 30.01
N ARG A 299 -7.97 3.49 31.13
CA ARG A 299 -6.95 2.63 31.77
C ARG A 299 -7.54 1.32 32.26
N THR A 300 -8.68 1.36 32.94
CA THR A 300 -9.36 0.14 33.41
C THR A 300 -9.74 -0.74 32.21
N LEU A 301 -10.40 -0.16 31.22
CA LEU A 301 -10.79 -0.87 29.99
C LEU A 301 -9.59 -1.48 29.27
N HIS A 302 -8.49 -0.74 29.16
CA HIS A 302 -7.25 -1.22 28.54
C HIS A 302 -6.65 -2.42 29.29
N ALA A 303 -6.55 -2.32 30.62
CA ALA A 303 -6.01 -3.39 31.45
C ALA A 303 -6.85 -4.68 31.34
N ASP A 304 -8.18 -4.54 31.35
CA ASP A 304 -9.08 -5.68 31.26
C ASP A 304 -9.12 -6.32 29.86
N LEU A 305 -9.05 -5.51 28.79
CA LEU A 305 -8.89 -6.03 27.44
C LEU A 305 -7.58 -6.81 27.29
N GLN A 306 -6.46 -6.27 27.82
CA GLN A 306 -5.19 -6.99 27.82
C GLN A 306 -5.25 -8.29 28.65
N ALA A 307 -5.91 -8.28 29.80
CA ALA A 307 -6.09 -9.47 30.62
C ALA A 307 -6.90 -10.59 29.90
N ARG A 308 -7.73 -10.21 28.91
CA ARG A 308 -8.47 -11.14 28.04
C ARG A 308 -7.76 -11.45 26.72
N GLY A 309 -6.48 -11.07 26.59
CA GLY A 309 -5.64 -11.36 25.43
C GLY A 309 -5.86 -10.43 24.23
N VAL A 310 -6.70 -9.39 24.35
CA VAL A 310 -6.89 -8.42 23.28
C VAL A 310 -5.69 -7.47 23.21
N ARG A 311 -5.03 -7.39 22.07
CA ARG A 311 -3.95 -6.42 21.85
C ARG A 311 -4.54 -5.03 21.71
N CYS A 312 -4.37 -4.19 22.72
CA CYS A 312 -4.92 -2.84 22.70
C CYS A 312 -3.89 -1.79 23.12
N TRP A 313 -4.03 -0.61 22.54
CA TRP A 313 -3.21 0.57 22.78
C TRP A 313 -4.10 1.77 23.05
N PHE A 314 -3.59 2.72 23.79
CA PHE A 314 -4.20 4.05 23.92
C PHE A 314 -3.11 5.11 23.91
N ALA A 315 -3.48 6.34 23.53
CA ALA A 315 -2.51 7.44 23.40
C ALA A 315 -1.74 7.68 24.71
N PRO A 316 -0.40 7.75 24.69
CA PRO A 316 0.40 8.06 25.88
C PRO A 316 0.17 9.50 26.36
N GLU A 317 0.48 9.71 27.66
CA GLU A 317 0.49 11.05 28.27
C GLU A 317 1.52 11.95 27.61
N ASP A 318 1.24 13.25 27.60
CA ASP A 318 2.15 14.34 27.26
C ASP A 318 2.78 14.36 25.87
N THR A 319 1.99 14.84 24.92
CA THR A 319 2.58 15.60 23.83
C THR A 319 2.10 17.04 23.89
N ALA A 320 2.94 17.91 24.44
CA ALA A 320 2.76 19.35 24.34
C ALA A 320 2.72 19.77 22.85
N GLY A 321 1.52 20.08 22.36
CA GLY A 321 1.30 20.57 21.00
C GLY A 321 0.34 19.73 20.17
N GLY A 322 -0.87 20.21 20.00
CA GLY A 322 -2.01 19.54 19.34
C GLY A 322 -1.79 18.97 17.94
N LYS A 323 -0.67 19.24 17.24
CA LYS A 323 -0.36 18.66 15.93
C LYS A 323 0.15 17.22 15.98
N LYS A 324 0.79 16.79 17.05
CA LYS A 324 1.35 15.43 17.17
C LYS A 324 0.30 14.36 17.47
N ILE A 325 -0.82 14.72 18.06
CA ILE A 325 -1.90 13.79 18.39
C ILE A 325 -2.60 13.31 17.09
N TYR A 326 -2.85 14.21 16.16
CA TYR A 326 -3.47 13.87 14.87
C TYR A 326 -2.65 12.86 14.06
N ASP A 327 -1.33 13.02 14.01
CA ASP A 327 -0.46 12.09 13.27
C ASP A 327 -0.38 10.72 13.94
N GLN A 328 -0.42 10.66 15.28
CA GLN A 328 -0.39 9.41 16.03
C GLN A 328 -1.70 8.63 15.92
N VAL A 329 -2.84 9.32 15.95
CA VAL A 329 -4.16 8.70 15.75
C VAL A 329 -4.32 8.22 14.31
N ASP A 330 -3.86 8.98 13.31
CA ASP A 330 -3.87 8.56 11.92
C ASP A 330 -3.01 7.31 11.71
N GLN A 331 -1.83 7.26 12.33
CA GLN A 331 -1.01 6.05 12.35
C GLN A 331 -1.73 4.91 13.09
N ALA A 332 -2.34 5.16 14.24
CA ALA A 332 -3.03 4.14 15.01
C ALA A 332 -4.19 3.50 14.23
N ILE A 333 -5.03 4.30 13.56
CA ILE A 333 -6.13 3.79 12.73
C ILE A 333 -5.62 2.98 11.53
N ARG A 334 -4.44 3.30 11.01
CA ARG A 334 -3.80 2.52 9.93
C ARG A 334 -3.21 1.20 10.42
N TYR A 335 -2.69 1.19 11.64
CA TYR A 335 -1.94 0.04 12.20
C TYR A 335 -2.79 -0.90 13.05
N HIS A 336 -3.98 -0.48 13.51
CA HIS A 336 -4.86 -1.30 14.33
C HIS A 336 -6.13 -1.67 13.57
N ASP A 337 -6.59 -2.91 13.79
CA ASP A 337 -7.72 -3.45 13.07
C ASP A 337 -9.04 -2.83 13.52
N LYS A 338 -9.13 -2.42 14.81
CA LYS A 338 -10.37 -1.93 15.45
C LYS A 338 -10.10 -0.67 16.26
N LEU A 339 -11.04 0.27 16.21
CA LEU A 339 -11.05 1.50 16.99
C LEU A 339 -12.15 1.43 18.05
N VAL A 340 -11.77 1.34 19.30
CA VAL A 340 -12.69 1.49 20.45
C VAL A 340 -12.78 2.98 20.78
N LEU A 341 -13.95 3.57 20.55
CA LEU A 341 -14.19 5.00 20.70
C LEU A 341 -15.02 5.28 21.96
N ILE A 342 -14.44 5.98 22.94
CA ILE A 342 -15.12 6.32 24.21
C ILE A 342 -15.93 7.60 24.03
N LEU A 343 -17.26 7.48 24.12
CA LEU A 343 -18.23 8.55 24.01
C LEU A 343 -18.63 9.05 25.41
N SER A 344 -18.08 10.17 25.81
CA SER A 344 -18.36 10.88 27.07
C SER A 344 -18.87 12.30 26.79
N GLU A 345 -19.35 13.00 27.80
CA GLU A 345 -19.68 14.43 27.68
C GLU A 345 -18.50 15.25 27.12
N HIS A 346 -17.27 14.86 27.48
CA HIS A 346 -16.06 15.55 27.06
C HIS A 346 -15.61 15.21 25.62
N SER A 347 -15.87 13.99 25.16
CA SER A 347 -15.52 13.59 23.80
C SER A 347 -16.54 14.08 22.78
N LEU A 348 -17.85 14.09 23.13
CA LEU A 348 -18.92 14.52 22.23
C LEU A 348 -18.82 15.99 21.82
N GLU A 349 -18.19 16.85 22.63
CA GLU A 349 -17.92 18.25 22.34
C GLU A 349 -16.63 18.52 21.56
N SER A 350 -15.87 17.48 21.25
CA SER A 350 -14.51 17.60 20.70
C SER A 350 -14.48 17.52 19.17
N GLU A 351 -13.83 18.47 18.52
CA GLU A 351 -13.65 18.48 17.06
C GLU A 351 -12.89 17.25 16.51
N TRP A 352 -12.00 16.66 17.33
CA TRP A 352 -11.22 15.51 16.92
C TRP A 352 -12.07 14.25 16.72
N LEU A 353 -13.18 14.09 17.45
CA LEU A 353 -14.06 12.92 17.40
C LEU A 353 -14.60 12.69 15.98
N MET A 354 -15.03 13.76 15.31
CA MET A 354 -15.51 13.70 13.92
C MET A 354 -14.42 13.17 12.97
N ALA A 355 -13.19 13.63 13.12
CA ALA A 355 -12.08 13.18 12.28
C ALA A 355 -11.79 11.68 12.46
N GLU A 356 -11.87 11.16 13.68
CA GLU A 356 -11.66 9.74 13.98
C GLU A 356 -12.77 8.85 13.42
N ILE A 357 -14.04 9.24 13.58
CA ILE A 357 -15.17 8.51 13.01
C ILE A 357 -15.04 8.47 11.48
N ARG A 358 -14.77 9.61 10.83
CA ARG A 358 -14.59 9.71 9.38
C ARG A 358 -13.49 8.75 8.88
N ARG A 359 -12.35 8.73 9.56
CA ARG A 359 -11.21 7.87 9.18
C ARG A 359 -11.50 6.39 9.37
N ALA A 360 -12.12 6.02 10.48
CA ALA A 360 -12.53 4.65 10.74
C ALA A 360 -13.49 4.16 9.63
N ARG A 361 -14.47 4.98 9.25
CA ARG A 361 -15.42 4.67 8.17
C ARG A 361 -14.75 4.55 6.80
N GLN A 362 -13.83 5.44 6.47
CA GLN A 362 -13.06 5.31 5.23
C GLN A 362 -12.25 4.02 5.19
N ALA A 363 -11.72 3.58 6.32
CA ALA A 363 -11.01 2.32 6.42
C ALA A 363 -11.97 1.12 6.30
N GLU A 364 -13.19 1.18 6.87
CA GLU A 364 -14.24 0.17 6.71
C GLU A 364 -14.66 0.00 5.25
N VAL A 365 -14.88 1.11 4.53
CA VAL A 365 -15.25 1.07 3.10
C VAL A 365 -14.16 0.41 2.25
N ARG A 366 -12.88 0.62 2.60
CA ARG A 366 -11.76 0.03 1.86
C ARG A 366 -11.55 -1.46 2.16
N SER A 367 -11.74 -1.87 3.41
CA SER A 367 -11.46 -3.25 3.87
C SER A 367 -12.68 -4.17 3.84
N GLY A 368 -13.90 -3.63 3.76
CA GLY A 368 -15.13 -4.38 3.95
C GLY A 368 -15.36 -4.90 5.37
N GLN A 369 -14.49 -4.54 6.33
CA GLN A 369 -14.55 -5.00 7.72
C GLN A 369 -14.91 -3.86 8.67
N ARG A 370 -15.71 -4.16 9.68
CA ARG A 370 -16.08 -3.20 10.72
C ARG A 370 -14.85 -2.82 11.55
N ARG A 371 -14.56 -1.52 11.67
CA ARG A 371 -13.44 -0.97 12.43
C ARG A 371 -13.84 -0.10 13.61
N LEU A 372 -15.04 0.48 13.60
CA LEU A 372 -15.53 1.39 14.63
C LEU A 372 -16.36 0.65 15.69
N PHE A 373 -15.93 0.70 16.95
CA PHE A 373 -16.55 0.08 18.12
C PHE A 373 -16.78 1.15 19.19
N PRO A 374 -17.88 1.92 19.11
CA PRO A 374 -18.18 2.95 20.09
C PRO A 374 -18.63 2.33 21.42
N VAL A 375 -18.18 2.92 22.53
CA VAL A 375 -18.66 2.65 23.89
C VAL A 375 -19.07 3.95 24.55
N ARG A 376 -20.11 3.97 25.38
CA ARG A 376 -20.62 5.21 25.98
C ARG A 376 -20.43 5.28 27.50
N LEU A 377 -20.04 6.47 27.95
CA LEU A 377 -20.06 6.88 29.35
C LEU A 377 -21.21 7.86 29.65
N VAL A 378 -21.98 8.24 28.65
CA VAL A 378 -23.15 9.11 28.74
C VAL A 378 -24.45 8.32 28.68
N ASP A 379 -25.56 8.93 29.11
CA ASP A 379 -26.86 8.33 28.95
C ASP A 379 -27.29 8.28 27.45
N MET A 380 -28.27 7.46 27.15
CA MET A 380 -28.75 7.31 25.77
C MET A 380 -29.41 8.60 25.23
N LYS A 381 -29.96 9.46 26.09
CA LYS A 381 -30.55 10.72 25.66
C LYS A 381 -29.50 11.70 25.15
N ALA A 382 -28.36 11.79 25.84
CA ALA A 382 -27.24 12.59 25.39
C ALA A 382 -26.75 12.13 24.00
N LEU A 383 -26.63 10.82 23.80
CA LEU A 383 -26.23 10.28 22.49
C LEU A 383 -27.28 10.51 21.40
N GLN A 384 -28.59 10.44 21.74
CA GLN A 384 -29.67 10.72 20.80
C GLN A 384 -29.73 12.20 20.36
N SER A 385 -29.40 13.12 21.26
CA SER A 385 -29.38 14.56 20.97
C SER A 385 -28.07 15.06 20.34
N TRP A 386 -27.02 14.23 20.35
CA TRP A 386 -25.72 14.58 19.79
C TRP A 386 -25.79 14.65 18.27
N GLN A 387 -25.19 15.71 17.71
CA GLN A 387 -25.05 15.94 16.28
C GLN A 387 -23.56 16.07 15.93
N CYS A 388 -23.14 15.43 14.87
CA CYS A 388 -21.77 15.42 14.39
C CYS A 388 -21.77 15.56 12.87
N PHE A 389 -22.11 16.77 12.40
CA PHE A 389 -22.29 17.02 10.97
C PHE A 389 -20.96 17.19 10.24
N ASP A 390 -20.70 16.32 9.28
CA ASP A 390 -19.60 16.40 8.35
C ASP A 390 -19.98 17.22 7.11
N ALA A 391 -19.52 18.47 7.06
CA ALA A 391 -19.82 19.38 5.96
C ALA A 391 -19.24 18.93 4.61
N ASP A 392 -18.11 18.19 4.61
CA ASP A 392 -17.46 17.71 3.40
C ASP A 392 -18.23 16.51 2.79
N ALA A 393 -18.76 15.65 3.64
CA ALA A 393 -19.55 14.48 3.22
C ALA A 393 -21.07 14.76 3.15
N GLY A 394 -21.53 15.87 3.71
CA GLY A 394 -22.96 16.23 3.77
C GLY A 394 -23.79 15.31 4.67
N GLN A 395 -23.18 14.66 5.67
CA GLN A 395 -23.78 13.61 6.51
C GLN A 395 -23.61 13.92 8.00
N ASP A 396 -24.58 13.50 8.82
CA ASP A 396 -24.45 13.50 10.28
C ASP A 396 -23.86 12.16 10.75
N LEU A 397 -22.57 12.13 11.05
CA LEU A 397 -21.84 10.95 11.51
C LEU A 397 -22.38 10.40 12.85
N ALA A 398 -23.08 11.20 13.63
CA ALA A 398 -23.74 10.74 14.86
C ALA A 398 -24.85 9.73 14.57
N VAL A 399 -25.51 9.80 13.41
CA VAL A 399 -26.52 8.83 12.96
C VAL A 399 -25.86 7.46 12.80
N GLU A 400 -24.73 7.41 12.10
CA GLU A 400 -24.00 6.17 11.87
C GLU A 400 -23.52 5.51 13.17
N VAL A 401 -23.01 6.30 14.12
CA VAL A 401 -22.60 5.80 15.44
C VAL A 401 -23.78 5.20 16.18
N ARG A 402 -24.98 5.81 16.08
CA ARG A 402 -26.21 5.31 16.71
C ARG A 402 -26.79 4.05 16.06
N GLU A 403 -26.48 3.77 14.80
CA GLU A 403 -26.86 2.53 14.11
C GLU A 403 -26.11 1.31 14.66
N HIS A 404 -24.96 1.52 15.29
CA HIS A 404 -24.25 0.47 15.99
C HIS A 404 -24.82 0.27 17.41
N PHE A 405 -24.77 -0.97 17.87
CA PHE A 405 -24.98 -1.21 19.29
C PHE A 405 -23.80 -0.58 20.07
N VAL A 406 -24.11 0.31 21.04
CA VAL A 406 -23.11 1.02 21.84
C VAL A 406 -23.17 0.52 23.27
N PRO A 407 -22.21 -0.32 23.74
CA PRO A 407 -22.16 -0.82 25.11
C PRO A 407 -22.20 0.32 26.14
N ASP A 408 -22.99 0.12 27.21
CA ASP A 408 -23.23 1.11 28.23
C ASP A 408 -22.27 0.98 29.41
N PHE A 409 -21.29 1.87 29.48
CA PHE A 409 -20.36 2.00 30.59
C PHE A 409 -20.63 3.22 31.48
N SER A 410 -21.84 3.84 31.40
CA SER A 410 -22.15 5.02 32.22
C SER A 410 -22.07 4.78 33.73
N ALA A 411 -22.28 3.53 34.16
CA ALA A 411 -22.13 3.08 35.54
C ALA A 411 -20.88 2.19 35.72
N TRP A 412 -19.76 2.53 35.09
CA TRP A 412 -18.55 1.70 35.06
C TRP A 412 -17.90 1.50 36.44
N GLU A 413 -18.19 2.33 37.44
CA GLU A 413 -17.76 2.16 38.81
C GLU A 413 -18.49 1.02 39.54
N ASP A 414 -19.65 0.60 39.06
CA ASP A 414 -20.34 -0.60 39.53
C ASP A 414 -19.75 -1.84 38.84
N PRO A 415 -19.16 -2.79 39.62
CA PRO A 415 -18.49 -3.96 39.05
C PRO A 415 -19.40 -4.83 38.18
N ASP A 416 -20.67 -5.02 38.57
CA ASP A 416 -21.59 -5.88 37.84
C ASP A 416 -22.08 -5.21 36.54
N ALA A 417 -22.31 -3.90 36.58
CA ALA A 417 -22.64 -3.12 35.38
C ALA A 417 -21.47 -3.09 34.39
N TYR A 418 -20.28 -2.83 34.89
CA TYR A 418 -19.05 -2.86 34.11
C TYR A 418 -18.83 -4.21 33.42
N GLN A 419 -18.91 -5.31 34.17
CA GLN A 419 -18.64 -6.64 33.65
C GLN A 419 -19.62 -7.00 32.52
N ARG A 420 -20.93 -6.69 32.67
CA ARG A 420 -21.92 -6.92 31.61
C ARG A 420 -21.61 -6.13 30.32
N ALA A 421 -21.22 -4.86 30.47
CA ALA A 421 -20.88 -4.01 29.32
C ALA A 421 -19.57 -4.47 28.66
N PHE A 422 -18.62 -4.91 29.47
CA PHE A 422 -17.33 -5.42 29.01
C PHE A 422 -17.45 -6.74 28.24
N ASP A 423 -18.21 -7.71 28.76
CA ASP A 423 -18.43 -8.97 28.07
C ASP A 423 -19.12 -8.73 26.70
N ARG A 424 -20.05 -7.78 26.67
CA ARG A 424 -20.71 -7.38 25.43
C ARG A 424 -19.75 -6.75 24.42
N LEU A 425 -18.85 -5.85 24.87
CA LEU A 425 -17.82 -5.27 24.03
C LEU A 425 -16.90 -6.34 23.45
N LEU A 426 -16.51 -7.32 24.26
CA LEU A 426 -15.67 -8.44 23.80
C LEU A 426 -16.35 -9.27 22.72
N ASP A 427 -17.65 -9.55 22.87
CA ASP A 427 -18.42 -10.27 21.86
C ASP A 427 -18.53 -9.47 20.57
N ASP A 428 -18.79 -8.16 20.65
CA ASP A 428 -18.85 -7.28 19.50
C ASP A 428 -17.48 -7.17 18.78
N LEU A 429 -16.39 -7.12 19.54
CA LEU A 429 -15.04 -7.12 18.98
C LEU A 429 -14.71 -8.44 18.25
N LYS A 430 -15.26 -9.58 18.70
CA LYS A 430 -15.09 -10.89 18.05
C LYS A 430 -15.99 -11.04 16.81
N ALA A 431 -17.23 -10.58 16.88
CA ALA A 431 -18.23 -10.75 15.82
C ALA A 431 -17.93 -9.95 14.54
N GLY A 432 -17.02 -8.99 14.59
CA GLY A 432 -16.58 -8.20 13.42
C GLY A 432 -15.72 -8.97 12.41
N GLU A 433 -15.66 -10.29 12.51
CA GLU A 433 -14.84 -11.18 11.65
C GLU A 433 -15.68 -11.93 10.58
N GLY A 434 -16.97 -11.59 10.40
CA GLY A 434 -17.89 -12.25 9.46
C GLY A 434 -18.09 -11.48 8.16
#